data_25cd47a1377b4b94ce5ae7912060ba29
#
_entry.id   25cd47a1377b4b94ce5ae7912060ba29
#
_cell.length_a   1.000
_cell.length_b   1.000
_cell.length_c   1.000
_cell.angle_alpha   90.00
_cell.angle_beta   90.00
_cell.angle_gamma   90.00
#
_symmetry.space_group_name_H-M   'P 1'
#
loop_
_entity.id
_entity.type
_entity.pdbx_description
1 polymer ?
#
loop_
_entity_poly.entity_id
_entity_poly.type
_entity_poly.pdbx_seq_one_letter_code
_entity_poly.pdbx_strand_id
1 'polypeptide(L)'
;PFYHAWRAGALAIGGETIWLNSGANQNFLPDLHAVASADLDRASILYLCSPTNPQGSVMDMDYLVDVIRLARKHDFLLVMDECYADIWRGSPPTGLMQAAALVASQDGFTGDADPLANLVVLNSLSKRSGAAGLRAGFMVGDRQVVAQYLKLVGNGGSLVPTPLLAVAADLYDDEAHVAAIRAYYDANFALVEKHLGIAAPQGGFFLWLKVDDDIEFVKRLMAEQAVKAVPGSFMGLETDDGNPGAGYVRLALVHDAESTDEALSRVAKIYKSHQ
;
A
#
# COMPACT_ATOMS: atom_id res chain seq x y z
N PRO A 1 5.51 -8.79 2.70
CA PRO A 1 5.30 -8.50 1.27
C PRO A 1 5.45 -7.01 0.97
N PHE A 2 5.91 -6.67 -0.25
CA PHE A 2 6.19 -5.29 -0.65
C PHE A 2 5.91 -5.09 -2.15
N TYR A 3 5.85 -3.83 -2.59
CA TYR A 3 5.74 -3.49 -4.01
C TYR A 3 7.13 -3.37 -4.65
N HIS A 4 7.39 -4.15 -5.70
CA HIS A 4 8.75 -4.33 -6.28
C HIS A 4 9.41 -3.03 -6.74
N ALA A 5 8.64 -2.01 -7.11
CA ALA A 5 9.19 -0.74 -7.59
C ALA A 5 10.10 -0.06 -6.55
N TRP A 6 9.79 -0.19 -5.26
CA TRP A 6 10.60 0.41 -4.19
C TRP A 6 12.00 -0.21 -4.14
N ARG A 7 12.06 -1.55 -4.15
CA ARG A 7 13.33 -2.25 -4.21
C ARG A 7 14.11 -1.93 -5.47
N ALA A 8 13.43 -1.91 -6.63
CA ALA A 8 14.06 -1.56 -7.89
C ALA A 8 14.67 -0.15 -7.86
N GLY A 9 13.99 0.83 -7.27
CA GLY A 9 14.50 2.18 -7.06
C GLY A 9 15.76 2.21 -6.19
N ALA A 10 15.74 1.52 -5.04
CA ALA A 10 16.89 1.43 -4.14
C ALA A 10 18.10 0.79 -4.84
N LEU A 11 17.91 -0.33 -5.54
CA LEU A 11 18.98 -1.01 -6.28
C LEU A 11 19.54 -0.16 -7.41
N ALA A 12 18.71 0.60 -8.12
CA ALA A 12 19.13 1.44 -9.25
C ALA A 12 20.14 2.52 -8.85
N ILE A 13 20.10 2.95 -7.58
CA ILE A 13 21.05 3.95 -7.05
C ILE A 13 22.17 3.31 -6.20
N GLY A 14 22.26 1.97 -6.18
CA GLY A 14 23.24 1.26 -5.36
C GLY A 14 22.92 1.25 -3.86
N GLY A 15 21.67 1.48 -3.50
CA GLY A 15 21.20 1.45 -2.11
C GLY A 15 21.12 0.05 -1.54
N GLU A 16 21.41 -0.08 -0.25
CA GLU A 16 21.14 -1.26 0.55
C GLU A 16 19.70 -1.25 1.06
N THR A 17 19.04 -2.41 1.14
CA THR A 17 17.67 -2.51 1.64
C THR A 17 17.63 -3.31 2.93
N ILE A 18 17.00 -2.75 3.96
CA ILE A 18 16.68 -3.42 5.22
C ILE A 18 15.18 -3.78 5.18
N TRP A 19 14.86 -5.05 5.41
CA TRP A 19 13.49 -5.55 5.33
C TRP A 19 12.86 -5.59 6.70
N LEU A 20 11.68 -4.98 6.82
CA LEU A 20 10.88 -4.98 8.04
C LEU A 20 9.75 -5.99 7.85
N ASN A 21 9.95 -7.20 8.34
CA ASN A 21 8.94 -8.25 8.28
C ASN A 21 7.81 -7.96 9.28
N SER A 22 6.58 -8.26 8.87
CA SER A 22 5.39 -8.15 9.71
C SER A 22 4.41 -9.26 9.39
N GLY A 23 3.85 -9.86 10.42
CA GLY A 23 2.90 -10.97 10.31
C GLY A 23 1.49 -10.58 10.72
N ALA A 24 0.58 -11.55 10.66
CA ALA A 24 -0.82 -11.38 11.03
C ALA A 24 -1.02 -10.95 12.50
N ASN A 25 -0.13 -11.37 13.40
CA ASN A 25 -0.13 -10.98 14.81
C ASN A 25 0.15 -9.49 15.05
N GLN A 26 0.73 -8.80 14.07
CA GLN A 26 1.01 -7.37 14.06
C GLN A 26 0.12 -6.63 13.07
N ASN A 27 -1.01 -7.22 12.64
CA ASN A 27 -1.87 -6.68 11.59
C ASN A 27 -1.08 -6.35 10.30
N PHE A 28 -0.02 -7.09 10.02
CA PHE A 28 0.90 -6.87 8.89
C PHE A 28 1.54 -5.47 8.85
N LEU A 29 1.62 -4.78 9.98
CA LEU A 29 2.36 -3.52 10.12
C LEU A 29 3.70 -3.79 10.79
N PRO A 30 4.83 -3.23 10.29
CA PRO A 30 6.13 -3.47 10.89
C PRO A 30 6.26 -2.83 12.27
N ASP A 31 6.89 -3.54 13.22
CA ASP A 31 7.28 -2.96 14.49
C ASP A 31 8.58 -2.17 14.33
N LEU A 32 8.45 -0.85 14.25
CA LEU A 32 9.59 0.04 14.04
C LEU A 32 10.48 0.18 15.28
N HIS A 33 9.97 -0.13 16.47
CA HIS A 33 10.75 -0.11 17.70
C HIS A 33 11.64 -1.36 17.84
N ALA A 34 11.36 -2.43 17.10
CA ALA A 34 12.22 -3.60 17.02
C ALA A 34 13.43 -3.40 16.10
N VAL A 35 13.47 -2.31 15.30
CA VAL A 35 14.60 -2.00 14.42
C VAL A 35 15.78 -1.50 15.23
N ALA A 36 16.98 -2.04 14.97
CA ALA A 36 18.19 -1.60 15.66
C ALA A 36 18.47 -0.11 15.40
N SER A 37 18.80 0.65 16.46
CA SER A 37 19.07 2.09 16.34
C SER A 37 20.17 2.39 15.31
N ALA A 38 21.18 1.54 15.21
CA ALA A 38 22.25 1.69 14.23
C ALA A 38 21.75 1.60 12.77
N ASP A 39 20.71 0.83 12.50
CA ASP A 39 20.09 0.73 11.18
C ASP A 39 19.22 1.95 10.91
N LEU A 40 18.48 2.44 11.91
CA LEU A 40 17.71 3.68 11.80
C LEU A 40 18.63 4.90 11.57
N ASP A 41 19.78 4.97 12.26
CA ASP A 41 20.78 6.05 12.11
C ASP A 41 21.46 6.06 10.73
N ARG A 42 21.49 4.90 10.04
CA ARG A 42 22.02 4.76 8.67
C ARG A 42 20.95 4.92 7.60
N ALA A 43 19.67 4.83 7.96
CA ALA A 43 18.58 4.87 7.01
C ALA A 43 18.51 6.25 6.34
N SER A 44 18.40 6.26 5.02
CA SER A 44 18.10 7.49 4.26
C SER A 44 16.61 7.61 3.98
N ILE A 45 15.92 6.48 3.80
CA ILE A 45 14.48 6.43 3.48
C ILE A 45 13.83 5.26 4.21
N LEU A 46 12.70 5.51 4.85
CA LEU A 46 11.73 4.49 5.24
C LEU A 46 10.53 4.56 4.29
N TYR A 47 10.20 3.44 3.65
CA TYR A 47 9.07 3.36 2.74
C TYR A 47 7.94 2.56 3.37
N LEU A 48 6.76 3.18 3.53
CA LEU A 48 5.55 2.54 4.05
C LEU A 48 4.38 2.72 3.08
N CYS A 49 3.35 1.88 3.21
CA CYS A 49 2.13 1.96 2.43
C CYS A 49 0.91 1.81 3.34
N SER A 50 -0.05 2.73 3.23
CA SER A 50 -1.31 2.64 3.97
C SER A 50 -2.47 3.15 3.11
N PRO A 51 -3.50 2.31 2.87
CA PRO A 51 -3.64 0.87 3.16
C PRO A 51 -2.57 0.00 2.49
N THR A 52 -2.14 -1.08 3.15
CA THR A 52 -1.07 -1.96 2.65
C THR A 52 -1.49 -2.78 1.44
N ASN A 53 -0.55 -3.07 0.54
CA ASN A 53 -0.70 -4.03 -0.54
C ASN A 53 0.26 -5.21 -0.27
N PRO A 54 -0.26 -6.44 -0.06
CA PRO A 54 -1.61 -6.94 -0.42
C PRO A 54 -2.63 -6.98 0.72
N GLN A 55 -2.26 -6.73 1.98
CA GLN A 55 -3.05 -7.11 3.15
C GLN A 55 -4.27 -6.21 3.40
N GLY A 56 -4.22 -4.95 2.96
CA GLY A 56 -5.28 -3.97 3.18
C GLY A 56 -5.35 -3.43 4.61
N SER A 57 -4.28 -3.61 5.38
CA SER A 57 -4.14 -3.05 6.74
C SER A 57 -3.95 -1.53 6.68
N VAL A 58 -4.46 -0.84 7.68
CA VAL A 58 -4.41 0.62 7.80
C VAL A 58 -3.60 1.00 9.03
N MET A 59 -2.73 2.00 8.88
CA MET A 59 -2.01 2.61 9.98
C MET A 59 -2.91 3.62 10.68
N ASP A 60 -3.01 3.53 12.01
CA ASP A 60 -3.78 4.47 12.81
C ASP A 60 -2.97 5.75 13.12
N MET A 61 -3.62 6.70 13.79
CA MET A 61 -3.01 7.98 14.15
C MET A 61 -1.78 7.79 15.04
N ASP A 62 -1.84 6.90 16.02
CA ASP A 62 -0.75 6.71 16.98
C ASP A 62 0.49 6.13 16.29
N TYR A 63 0.29 5.13 15.41
CA TYR A 63 1.38 4.57 14.61
C TYR A 63 2.02 5.64 13.70
N LEU A 64 1.21 6.47 13.03
CA LEU A 64 1.72 7.53 12.16
C LEU A 64 2.47 8.62 12.95
N VAL A 65 1.99 9.00 14.12
CA VAL A 65 2.69 9.95 15.01
C VAL A 65 4.04 9.39 15.43
N ASP A 66 4.09 8.12 15.82
CA ASP A 66 5.33 7.47 16.24
C ASP A 66 6.36 7.41 15.11
N VAL A 67 5.95 7.02 13.91
CA VAL A 67 6.87 6.95 12.77
C VAL A 67 7.37 8.32 12.33
N ILE A 68 6.54 9.37 12.41
CA ILE A 68 6.97 10.77 12.15
C ILE A 68 8.07 11.17 13.13
N ARG A 69 7.86 10.92 14.42
CA ARG A 69 8.86 11.23 15.45
C ARG A 69 10.15 10.44 15.27
N LEU A 70 10.03 9.17 14.88
CA LEU A 70 11.18 8.33 14.58
C LEU A 70 11.98 8.87 13.37
N ALA A 71 11.29 9.26 12.29
CA ALA A 71 11.90 9.84 11.11
C ALA A 71 12.71 11.10 11.45
N ARG A 72 12.15 11.99 12.26
CA ARG A 72 12.83 13.21 12.70
C ARG A 72 13.99 12.94 13.65
N LYS A 73 13.85 11.98 14.56
CA LYS A 73 14.88 11.61 15.52
C LYS A 73 16.13 11.05 14.84
N HIS A 74 15.95 10.24 13.80
CA HIS A 74 17.03 9.55 13.07
C HIS A 74 17.38 10.19 11.73
N ASP A 75 16.74 11.32 11.40
CA ASP A 75 16.96 12.13 10.19
C ASP A 75 16.84 11.34 8.88
N PHE A 76 15.88 10.42 8.77
CA PHE A 76 15.56 9.77 7.52
C PHE A 76 14.26 10.32 6.90
N LEU A 77 14.11 10.18 5.58
CA LEU A 77 12.89 10.53 4.87
C LEU A 77 11.84 9.43 5.03
N LEU A 78 10.69 9.76 5.59
CA LEU A 78 9.51 8.89 5.57
C LEU A 78 8.73 9.10 4.26
N VAL A 79 8.66 8.07 3.43
CA VAL A 79 7.84 8.05 2.21
C VAL A 79 6.61 7.17 2.45
N MET A 80 5.44 7.78 2.41
CA MET A 80 4.16 7.10 2.58
C MET A 80 3.45 6.97 1.22
N ASP A 81 3.24 5.73 0.79
CA ASP A 81 2.42 5.42 -0.38
C ASP A 81 0.95 5.30 0.04
N GLU A 82 0.16 6.32 -0.30
CA GLU A 82 -1.28 6.40 -0.03
C GLU A 82 -2.14 6.12 -1.27
N CYS A 83 -1.62 5.37 -2.26
CA CYS A 83 -2.36 5.14 -3.50
C CYS A 83 -3.65 4.32 -3.33
N TYR A 84 -3.86 3.69 -2.17
CA TYR A 84 -5.10 2.98 -1.80
C TYR A 84 -5.95 3.75 -0.77
N ALA A 85 -5.56 4.96 -0.35
CA ALA A 85 -6.22 5.71 0.71
C ALA A 85 -7.71 5.96 0.48
N ASP A 86 -8.13 6.07 -0.78
CA ASP A 86 -9.54 6.29 -1.15
C ASP A 86 -10.37 4.99 -1.27
N ILE A 87 -9.74 3.82 -1.14
CA ILE A 87 -10.42 2.51 -1.22
C ILE A 87 -10.44 1.90 0.18
N TRP A 88 -11.37 2.35 0.99
CA TRP A 88 -11.50 1.97 2.40
C TRP A 88 -12.88 1.40 2.73
N ARG A 89 -12.99 0.70 3.87
CA ARG A 89 -14.22 0.14 4.45
C ARG A 89 -14.36 0.57 5.89
N GLY A 90 -15.58 0.87 6.29
CA GLY A 90 -15.90 1.39 7.63
C GLY A 90 -15.64 2.89 7.72
N SER A 91 -14.39 3.32 7.84
CA SER A 91 -14.01 4.74 7.94
C SER A 91 -12.79 5.05 7.07
N PRO A 92 -12.64 6.31 6.63
CA PRO A 92 -11.44 6.74 5.93
C PRO A 92 -10.18 6.48 6.77
N PRO A 93 -9.08 6.00 6.14
CA PRO A 93 -7.81 5.87 6.85
C PRO A 93 -7.25 7.23 7.22
N THR A 94 -6.51 7.29 8.32
CA THR A 94 -5.72 8.47 8.67
C THR A 94 -4.59 8.65 7.65
N GLY A 95 -4.46 9.83 7.06
CA GLY A 95 -3.34 10.17 6.17
C GLY A 95 -2.14 10.71 6.95
N LEU A 96 -0.94 10.54 6.38
CA LEU A 96 0.29 11.04 6.99
C LEU A 96 0.26 12.55 7.23
N MET A 97 -0.37 13.33 6.34
CA MET A 97 -0.47 14.79 6.51
C MET A 97 -1.34 15.18 7.69
N GLN A 98 -2.38 14.40 8.02
CA GLN A 98 -3.18 14.63 9.23
C GLN A 98 -2.37 14.37 10.50
N ALA A 99 -1.59 13.29 10.52
CA ALA A 99 -0.70 12.99 11.64
C ALA A 99 0.41 14.05 11.78
N ALA A 100 0.96 14.53 10.66
CA ALA A 100 1.96 15.60 10.66
C ALA A 100 1.41 16.91 11.27
N ALA A 101 0.17 17.26 10.93
CA ALA A 101 -0.50 18.43 11.52
C ALA A 101 -0.69 18.28 13.05
N LEU A 102 -1.06 17.09 13.51
CA LEU A 102 -1.18 16.80 14.95
C LEU A 102 0.17 16.91 15.65
N VAL A 103 1.23 16.30 15.11
CA VAL A 103 2.59 16.38 15.67
C VAL A 103 3.08 17.83 15.70
N ALA A 104 2.86 18.60 14.62
CA ALA A 104 3.24 20.02 14.59
C ALA A 104 2.55 20.84 15.68
N SER A 105 1.27 20.55 15.97
CA SER A 105 0.54 21.22 17.04
C SER A 105 1.03 20.83 18.45
N GLN A 106 1.39 19.56 18.63
CA GLN A 106 1.89 19.05 19.92
C GLN A 106 3.31 19.50 20.24
N ASP A 107 4.18 19.50 19.23
CA ASP A 107 5.60 19.82 19.38
C ASP A 107 5.87 21.34 19.29
N GLY A 108 4.81 22.16 19.13
CA GLY A 108 4.90 23.62 19.15
C GLY A 108 5.70 24.20 18.00
N PHE A 109 5.57 23.65 16.79
CA PHE A 109 6.22 24.19 15.59
C PHE A 109 5.84 25.66 15.39
N THR A 110 6.83 26.55 15.47
CA THR A 110 6.68 28.02 15.33
C THR A 110 7.73 28.58 14.39
N GLY A 111 7.42 29.69 13.75
CA GLY A 111 8.36 30.36 12.85
C GLY A 111 8.55 29.66 11.52
N ASP A 112 9.79 29.59 11.01
CA ASP A 112 10.14 29.08 9.69
C ASP A 112 10.33 27.54 9.63
N ALA A 113 10.08 26.84 10.75
CA ALA A 113 10.19 25.37 10.78
C ALA A 113 9.18 24.72 9.82
N ASP A 114 9.65 23.82 8.96
CA ASP A 114 8.80 23.07 8.05
C ASP A 114 8.11 21.92 8.79
N PRO A 115 6.79 21.96 9.02
CA PRO A 115 6.08 20.88 9.70
C PRO A 115 6.06 19.57 8.88
N LEU A 116 6.43 19.63 7.61
CA LEU A 116 6.53 18.48 6.72
C LEU A 116 7.97 18.01 6.50
N ALA A 117 8.94 18.56 7.22
CA ALA A 117 10.33 18.10 7.13
C ALA A 117 10.41 16.59 7.38
N ASN A 118 11.23 15.90 6.59
CA ASN A 118 11.40 14.43 6.56
C ASN A 118 10.17 13.62 6.12
N LEU A 119 9.11 14.24 5.60
CA LEU A 119 7.88 13.55 5.21
C LEU A 119 7.56 13.73 3.73
N VAL A 120 7.17 12.66 3.07
CA VAL A 120 6.61 12.67 1.70
C VAL A 120 5.44 11.73 1.61
N VAL A 121 4.33 12.19 1.03
CA VAL A 121 3.19 11.38 0.62
C VAL A 121 3.14 11.26 -0.89
N LEU A 122 2.90 10.05 -1.35
CA LEU A 122 2.61 9.74 -2.76
C LEU A 122 1.14 9.31 -2.89
N ASN A 123 0.42 9.93 -3.81
CA ASN A 123 -0.95 9.56 -4.14
C ASN A 123 -1.09 9.33 -5.65
N SER A 124 -2.13 8.60 -6.07
CA SER A 124 -2.29 8.22 -7.48
C SER A 124 -3.74 8.03 -7.88
N LEU A 125 -4.12 8.51 -9.05
CA LEU A 125 -5.40 8.23 -9.70
C LEU A 125 -5.53 6.76 -10.16
N SER A 126 -4.43 6.02 -10.20
CA SER A 126 -4.41 4.64 -10.69
C SER A 126 -5.42 3.74 -9.98
N LYS A 127 -5.60 3.92 -8.66
CA LYS A 127 -6.50 3.10 -7.85
C LYS A 127 -7.76 3.86 -7.45
N ARG A 128 -7.60 5.11 -7.00
CA ARG A 128 -8.71 6.02 -6.65
C ARG A 128 -9.77 6.11 -7.76
N SER A 129 -9.33 6.27 -9.01
CA SER A 129 -10.21 6.53 -10.16
C SER A 129 -10.19 5.43 -11.22
N GLY A 130 -9.54 4.29 -10.96
CA GLY A 130 -9.36 3.24 -11.97
C GLY A 130 -8.57 3.69 -13.19
N ALA A 131 -7.89 4.84 -13.13
CA ALA A 131 -7.28 5.55 -14.26
C ALA A 131 -5.77 5.30 -14.36
N ALA A 132 -5.34 4.06 -14.19
CA ALA A 132 -3.91 3.69 -14.21
C ALA A 132 -3.20 4.09 -15.52
N GLY A 133 -3.92 4.15 -16.64
CA GLY A 133 -3.39 4.55 -17.95
C GLY A 133 -3.02 6.02 -18.05
N LEU A 134 -3.59 6.90 -17.23
CA LEU A 134 -3.26 8.34 -17.21
C LEU A 134 -1.84 8.62 -16.68
N ARG A 135 -1.26 7.70 -15.91
CA ARG A 135 0.06 7.88 -15.27
C ARG A 135 0.13 9.16 -14.42
N ALA A 136 -0.99 9.52 -13.76
CA ALA A 136 -1.12 10.74 -12.98
C ALA A 136 -1.24 10.44 -11.48
N GLY A 137 -0.65 11.31 -10.69
CA GLY A 137 -0.64 11.32 -9.25
C GLY A 137 0.04 12.58 -8.75
N PHE A 138 0.20 12.71 -7.44
CA PHE A 138 0.93 13.82 -6.86
C PHE A 138 1.87 13.35 -5.74
N MET A 139 2.84 14.21 -5.45
CA MET A 139 3.73 14.11 -4.31
C MET A 139 3.61 15.39 -3.49
N VAL A 140 3.48 15.26 -2.18
CA VAL A 140 3.44 16.39 -1.24
C VAL A 140 4.27 16.05 -0.01
N GLY A 141 4.89 17.06 0.60
CA GLY A 141 5.70 16.86 1.81
C GLY A 141 6.86 17.84 1.91
N ASP A 142 7.99 17.38 2.41
CA ASP A 142 9.21 18.13 2.60
C ASP A 142 9.55 19.01 1.40
N ARG A 143 9.60 20.32 1.61
CA ARG A 143 9.80 21.32 0.56
C ARG A 143 11.10 21.11 -0.23
N GLN A 144 12.17 20.71 0.46
CA GLN A 144 13.47 20.50 -0.18
C GLN A 144 13.45 19.26 -1.05
N VAL A 145 12.85 18.15 -0.55
CA VAL A 145 12.71 16.90 -1.29
C VAL A 145 11.83 17.10 -2.52
N VAL A 146 10.68 17.76 -2.39
CA VAL A 146 9.79 18.08 -3.52
C VAL A 146 10.51 18.92 -4.57
N ALA A 147 11.28 19.94 -4.15
CA ALA A 147 12.03 20.78 -5.09
C ALA A 147 13.13 20.01 -5.85
N GLN A 148 13.82 19.08 -5.18
CA GLN A 148 14.81 18.22 -5.85
C GLN A 148 14.16 17.22 -6.80
N TYR A 149 13.03 16.62 -6.38
CA TYR A 149 12.27 15.72 -7.24
C TYR A 149 11.78 16.42 -8.51
N LEU A 150 11.25 17.65 -8.39
CA LEU A 150 10.82 18.45 -9.56
C LEU A 150 11.96 18.70 -10.57
N LYS A 151 13.18 18.96 -10.09
CA LYS A 151 14.35 19.09 -10.97
C LYS A 151 14.65 17.79 -11.69
N LEU A 152 14.59 16.66 -10.97
CA LEU A 152 14.85 15.34 -11.54
C LEU A 152 13.85 14.99 -12.63
N VAL A 153 12.55 15.08 -12.36
CA VAL A 153 11.50 14.71 -13.32
C VAL A 153 11.40 15.68 -14.50
N GLY A 154 11.69 16.97 -14.26
CA GLY A 154 11.74 17.97 -15.32
C GLY A 154 12.82 17.70 -16.38
N ASN A 155 13.93 17.10 -15.97
CA ASN A 155 15.01 16.67 -16.89
C ASN A 155 14.83 15.23 -17.37
N GLY A 156 14.21 14.36 -16.56
CA GLY A 156 14.03 12.94 -16.85
C GLY A 156 12.83 12.61 -17.75
N GLY A 157 11.99 13.59 -18.08
CA GLY A 157 10.83 13.39 -18.96
C GLY A 157 9.69 12.56 -18.37
N SER A 158 9.65 12.37 -17.05
CA SER A 158 8.61 11.56 -16.36
C SER A 158 7.40 12.40 -15.91
N LEU A 159 7.09 13.49 -16.60
CA LEU A 159 5.96 14.37 -16.30
C LEU A 159 4.69 13.92 -17.03
N VAL A 160 3.55 14.16 -16.37
CA VAL A 160 2.24 13.96 -16.97
C VAL A 160 2.06 15.01 -18.10
N PRO A 161 1.65 14.59 -19.31
CA PRO A 161 1.36 15.54 -20.39
C PRO A 161 0.31 16.59 -19.97
N THR A 162 0.54 17.86 -20.28
CA THR A 162 -0.30 18.98 -19.85
C THR A 162 -1.81 18.78 -20.11
N PRO A 163 -2.27 18.24 -21.26
CA PRO A 163 -3.69 17.99 -21.47
C PRO A 163 -4.30 16.99 -20.47
N LEU A 164 -3.50 16.04 -19.96
CA LEU A 164 -3.96 15.05 -18.98
C LEU A 164 -3.99 15.61 -17.56
N LEU A 165 -3.30 16.72 -17.27
CA LEU A 165 -3.35 17.36 -15.96
C LEU A 165 -4.74 17.94 -15.66
N ALA A 166 -5.44 18.51 -16.66
CA ALA A 166 -6.81 18.97 -16.48
C ALA A 166 -7.76 17.82 -16.14
N VAL A 167 -7.65 16.70 -16.87
CA VAL A 167 -8.42 15.48 -16.58
C VAL A 167 -8.08 14.93 -15.19
N ALA A 168 -6.81 14.99 -14.79
CA ALA A 168 -6.40 14.54 -13.45
C ALA A 168 -7.00 15.42 -12.35
N ALA A 169 -7.04 16.74 -12.55
CA ALA A 169 -7.69 17.68 -11.62
C ALA A 169 -9.18 17.38 -11.47
N ASP A 170 -9.91 17.24 -12.58
CA ASP A 170 -11.34 16.90 -12.58
C ASP A 170 -11.60 15.57 -11.82
N LEU A 171 -10.72 14.56 -12.00
CA LEU A 171 -10.84 13.28 -11.30
C LEU A 171 -10.54 13.39 -9.80
N TYR A 172 -9.65 14.29 -9.37
CA TYR A 172 -9.42 14.53 -7.95
C TYR A 172 -10.56 15.31 -7.30
N ASP A 173 -11.27 16.17 -8.04
CA ASP A 173 -12.41 16.95 -7.53
C ASP A 173 -13.72 16.12 -7.51
N ASP A 174 -13.83 15.06 -8.30
CA ASP A 174 -15.03 14.21 -8.35
C ASP A 174 -14.97 13.10 -7.27
N GLU A 175 -15.72 13.28 -6.19
CA GLU A 175 -15.90 12.26 -5.14
C GLU A 175 -17.02 11.24 -5.47
N ALA A 176 -17.90 11.54 -6.41
CA ALA A 176 -19.02 10.66 -6.71
C ALA A 176 -18.57 9.35 -7.36
N HIS A 177 -17.63 9.40 -8.31
CA HIS A 177 -17.06 8.18 -8.90
C HIS A 177 -16.24 7.37 -7.89
N VAL A 178 -15.57 8.02 -6.95
CA VAL A 178 -14.79 7.34 -5.88
C VAL A 178 -15.73 6.57 -4.95
N ALA A 179 -16.87 7.16 -4.59
CA ALA A 179 -17.90 6.47 -3.81
C ALA A 179 -18.46 5.25 -4.56
N ALA A 180 -18.68 5.38 -5.88
CA ALA A 180 -19.12 4.25 -6.71
C ALA A 180 -18.05 3.14 -6.79
N ILE A 181 -16.77 3.49 -6.88
CA ILE A 181 -15.65 2.53 -6.85
C ILE A 181 -15.58 1.80 -5.50
N ARG A 182 -15.76 2.51 -4.38
CA ARG A 182 -15.82 1.85 -3.05
C ARG A 182 -16.97 0.86 -2.98
N ALA A 183 -18.18 1.28 -3.38
CA ALA A 183 -19.35 0.40 -3.40
C ALA A 183 -19.14 -0.85 -4.27
N TYR A 184 -18.47 -0.69 -5.40
CA TYR A 184 -18.11 -1.80 -6.28
C TYR A 184 -17.21 -2.84 -5.58
N TYR A 185 -16.15 -2.39 -4.91
CA TYR A 185 -15.25 -3.30 -4.18
C TYR A 185 -15.92 -3.88 -2.93
N ASP A 186 -16.79 -3.14 -2.26
CA ASP A 186 -17.56 -3.65 -1.10
C ASP A 186 -18.49 -4.79 -1.52
N ALA A 187 -19.15 -4.67 -2.68
CA ALA A 187 -19.96 -5.75 -3.25
C ALA A 187 -19.11 -7.01 -3.53
N ASN A 188 -17.91 -6.85 -4.09
CA ASN A 188 -17.01 -7.97 -4.35
C ASN A 188 -16.51 -8.62 -3.05
N PHE A 189 -16.26 -7.85 -1.99
CA PHE A 189 -15.87 -8.41 -0.68
C PHE A 189 -17.03 -9.11 0.04
N ALA A 190 -18.27 -8.68 -0.16
CA ALA A 190 -19.43 -9.44 0.32
C ALA A 190 -19.49 -10.84 -0.29
N LEU A 191 -19.05 -11.01 -1.54
CA LEU A 191 -18.92 -12.33 -2.17
C LEU A 191 -17.79 -13.17 -1.55
N VAL A 192 -16.68 -12.53 -1.13
CA VAL A 192 -15.62 -13.24 -0.37
C VAL A 192 -16.17 -13.81 0.92
N GLU A 193 -16.91 -13.01 1.69
CA GLU A 193 -17.54 -13.48 2.92
C GLU A 193 -18.54 -14.61 2.66
N LYS A 194 -19.38 -14.48 1.64
CA LYS A 194 -20.34 -15.50 1.20
C LYS A 194 -19.67 -16.85 0.88
N HIS A 195 -18.59 -16.86 0.11
CA HIS A 195 -17.97 -18.09 -0.39
C HIS A 195 -16.92 -18.69 0.56
N LEU A 196 -16.15 -17.84 1.22
CA LEU A 196 -14.98 -18.22 2.01
C LEU A 196 -15.11 -17.97 3.52
N GLY A 197 -16.13 -17.20 3.96
CA GLY A 197 -16.29 -16.85 5.36
C GLY A 197 -15.20 -15.92 5.89
N ILE A 198 -14.53 -15.16 5.01
CA ILE A 198 -13.42 -14.29 5.35
C ILE A 198 -13.90 -12.84 5.33
N ALA A 199 -13.65 -12.11 6.42
CA ALA A 199 -13.99 -10.70 6.51
C ALA A 199 -13.14 -9.84 5.56
N ALA A 200 -13.75 -8.76 5.04
CA ALA A 200 -13.05 -7.80 4.21
C ALA A 200 -11.96 -7.06 5.00
N PRO A 201 -10.80 -6.75 4.38
CA PRO A 201 -9.79 -5.88 4.99
C PRO A 201 -10.27 -4.44 5.05
N GLN A 202 -9.60 -3.61 5.86
CA GLN A 202 -9.95 -2.19 6.03
C GLN A 202 -9.77 -1.37 4.74
N GLY A 203 -8.81 -1.74 3.88
CA GLY A 203 -8.54 -1.00 2.65
C GLY A 203 -8.13 -1.87 1.47
N GLY A 204 -8.03 -1.22 0.30
CA GLY A 204 -7.61 -1.89 -0.94
C GLY A 204 -8.67 -2.79 -1.55
N PHE A 205 -8.27 -3.54 -2.58
CA PHE A 205 -9.13 -4.46 -3.34
C PHE A 205 -8.50 -5.85 -3.51
N PHE A 206 -7.56 -6.20 -2.64
CA PHE A 206 -6.96 -7.52 -2.63
C PHE A 206 -7.51 -8.38 -1.50
N LEU A 207 -7.78 -9.64 -1.80
CA LEU A 207 -7.91 -10.68 -0.79
C LEU A 207 -6.52 -11.28 -0.55
N TRP A 208 -6.08 -11.26 0.70
CA TRP A 208 -4.87 -11.92 1.18
C TRP A 208 -5.26 -13.18 1.92
N LEU A 209 -5.29 -14.29 1.16
CA LEU A 209 -5.84 -15.57 1.59
C LEU A 209 -4.75 -16.43 2.21
N LYS A 210 -4.91 -16.83 3.48
CA LYS A 210 -4.00 -17.77 4.15
C LYS A 210 -4.23 -19.18 3.63
N VAL A 211 -3.14 -19.88 3.28
CA VAL A 211 -3.11 -21.26 2.81
C VAL A 211 -1.88 -21.98 3.38
N ASP A 212 -1.80 -23.31 3.25
CA ASP A 212 -0.63 -24.06 3.75
C ASP A 212 0.58 -23.92 2.82
N ASP A 213 0.39 -24.14 1.51
CA ASP A 213 1.41 -23.97 0.46
C ASP A 213 0.85 -23.07 -0.63
N ASP A 214 1.36 -21.85 -0.72
CA ASP A 214 0.87 -20.83 -1.64
C ASP A 214 1.19 -21.16 -3.11
N ILE A 215 2.31 -21.80 -3.36
CA ILE A 215 2.72 -22.18 -4.73
C ILE A 215 1.85 -23.33 -5.23
N GLU A 216 1.69 -24.37 -4.43
CA GLU A 216 0.87 -25.52 -4.81
C GLU A 216 -0.61 -25.14 -4.91
N PHE A 217 -1.10 -24.30 -4.00
CA PHE A 217 -2.46 -23.78 -4.06
C PHE A 217 -2.73 -23.04 -5.39
N VAL A 218 -1.83 -22.13 -5.80
CA VAL A 218 -1.99 -21.36 -7.06
C VAL A 218 -1.89 -22.26 -8.29
N LYS A 219 -1.00 -23.26 -8.30
CA LYS A 219 -0.91 -24.25 -9.38
C LYS A 219 -2.22 -25.03 -9.53
N ARG A 220 -2.74 -25.57 -8.43
CA ARG A 220 -4.02 -26.30 -8.43
C ARG A 220 -5.18 -25.39 -8.83
N LEU A 221 -5.24 -24.18 -8.29
CA LEU A 221 -6.27 -23.21 -8.62
C LEU A 221 -6.31 -22.91 -10.13
N MET A 222 -5.15 -22.76 -10.74
CA MET A 222 -5.05 -22.54 -12.18
C MET A 222 -5.41 -23.80 -12.99
N ALA A 223 -4.87 -24.96 -12.61
CA ALA A 223 -5.05 -26.20 -13.36
C ALA A 223 -6.48 -26.76 -13.27
N GLU A 224 -7.08 -26.74 -12.07
CA GLU A 224 -8.36 -27.39 -11.80
C GLU A 224 -9.55 -26.42 -11.98
N GLN A 225 -9.33 -25.12 -11.76
CA GLN A 225 -10.39 -24.12 -11.68
C GLN A 225 -10.24 -22.95 -12.67
N ALA A 226 -9.12 -22.86 -13.39
CA ALA A 226 -8.80 -21.77 -14.34
C ALA A 226 -8.91 -20.37 -13.70
N VAL A 227 -8.57 -20.24 -12.41
CA VAL A 227 -8.50 -18.95 -11.70
C VAL A 227 -7.04 -18.57 -11.47
N LYS A 228 -6.70 -17.33 -11.85
CA LYS A 228 -5.35 -16.80 -11.70
C LYS A 228 -5.21 -16.08 -10.36
N ALA A 229 -4.15 -16.40 -9.62
CA ALA A 229 -3.77 -15.77 -8.35
C ALA A 229 -2.25 -15.56 -8.30
N VAL A 230 -1.77 -14.83 -7.30
CA VAL A 230 -0.33 -14.62 -7.10
C VAL A 230 0.09 -15.29 -5.80
N PRO A 231 1.08 -16.21 -5.83
CA PRO A 231 1.66 -16.76 -4.61
C PRO A 231 2.26 -15.63 -3.77
N GLY A 232 2.02 -15.66 -2.48
CA GLY A 232 2.50 -14.62 -1.58
C GLY A 232 4.03 -14.66 -1.42
N SER A 233 4.63 -15.83 -1.49
CA SER A 233 6.09 -15.99 -1.48
C SER A 233 6.79 -15.20 -2.61
N PHE A 234 6.10 -14.93 -3.74
CA PHE A 234 6.63 -14.08 -4.82
C PHE A 234 6.54 -12.58 -4.51
N MET A 235 5.85 -12.20 -3.46
CA MET A 235 5.68 -10.82 -3.02
C MET A 235 6.56 -10.45 -1.84
N GLY A 236 7.29 -11.39 -1.27
CA GLY A 236 8.28 -11.24 -0.22
C GLY A 236 9.66 -11.63 -0.70
N LEU A 237 10.62 -11.48 0.18
CA LEU A 237 11.96 -12.04 0.02
C LEU A 237 12.25 -12.98 1.19
N GLU A 238 13.07 -13.98 0.93
CA GLU A 238 13.61 -14.82 1.99
C GLU A 238 14.55 -13.99 2.86
N THR A 239 14.34 -14.07 4.16
CA THR A 239 15.16 -13.44 5.20
C THR A 239 15.49 -14.50 6.25
N ASP A 240 16.30 -14.15 7.25
CA ASP A 240 16.62 -15.07 8.37
C ASP A 240 15.35 -15.49 9.14
N ASP A 241 14.30 -14.66 9.11
CA ASP A 241 12.99 -14.94 9.71
C ASP A 241 12.01 -15.66 8.74
N GLY A 242 12.49 -16.10 7.58
CA GLY A 242 11.69 -16.70 6.51
C GLY A 242 11.11 -15.68 5.54
N ASN A 243 10.23 -16.16 4.65
CA ASN A 243 9.52 -15.33 3.66
C ASN A 243 8.16 -14.87 4.22
N PRO A 244 7.94 -13.57 4.46
CA PRO A 244 6.70 -13.07 5.06
C PRO A 244 5.45 -13.23 4.18
N GLY A 245 5.63 -13.60 2.91
CA GLY A 245 4.54 -13.89 1.99
C GLY A 245 4.19 -15.37 1.88
N ALA A 246 5.05 -16.28 2.37
CA ALA A 246 4.80 -17.71 2.30
C ALA A 246 3.53 -18.10 3.08
N GLY A 247 2.79 -19.06 2.54
CA GLY A 247 1.51 -19.49 3.13
C GLY A 247 0.37 -18.50 2.90
N TYR A 248 0.50 -17.58 1.95
CA TYR A 248 -0.56 -16.66 1.55
C TYR A 248 -0.70 -16.59 0.04
N VAL A 249 -1.91 -16.26 -0.43
CA VAL A 249 -2.22 -16.04 -1.85
C VAL A 249 -2.94 -14.72 -2.02
N ARG A 250 -2.52 -13.92 -3.01
CA ARG A 250 -3.20 -12.68 -3.37
C ARG A 250 -4.16 -12.90 -4.53
N LEU A 251 -5.43 -12.54 -4.31
CA LEU A 251 -6.43 -12.39 -5.37
C LEU A 251 -6.84 -10.92 -5.51
N ALA A 252 -6.92 -10.43 -6.74
CA ALA A 252 -7.39 -9.07 -7.03
C ALA A 252 -8.88 -9.12 -7.39
N LEU A 253 -9.72 -8.44 -6.62
CA LEU A 253 -11.19 -8.44 -6.78
C LEU A 253 -11.64 -7.32 -7.73
N VAL A 254 -11.09 -7.30 -8.95
CA VAL A 254 -11.23 -6.20 -9.91
C VAL A 254 -12.23 -6.47 -11.04
N HIS A 255 -12.81 -7.66 -11.11
CA HIS A 255 -13.83 -8.02 -12.08
C HIS A 255 -15.23 -7.67 -11.56
N ASP A 256 -16.22 -7.64 -12.46
CA ASP A 256 -17.62 -7.46 -12.10
C ASP A 256 -18.11 -8.55 -11.12
N ALA A 257 -19.26 -8.28 -10.48
CA ALA A 257 -19.77 -9.12 -9.42
C ALA A 257 -20.10 -10.55 -9.90
N GLU A 258 -20.57 -10.72 -11.14
CA GLU A 258 -20.89 -12.04 -11.70
C GLU A 258 -19.62 -12.88 -11.90
N SER A 259 -18.62 -12.33 -12.57
CA SER A 259 -17.31 -12.96 -12.76
C SER A 259 -16.61 -13.24 -11.44
N THR A 260 -16.73 -12.33 -10.47
CA THR A 260 -16.14 -12.47 -9.14
C THR A 260 -16.84 -13.56 -8.33
N ASP A 261 -18.19 -13.64 -8.35
CA ASP A 261 -18.97 -14.69 -7.67
C ASP A 261 -18.60 -16.08 -8.21
N GLU A 262 -18.52 -16.21 -9.53
CA GLU A 262 -18.10 -17.45 -10.17
C GLU A 262 -16.66 -17.84 -9.78
N ALA A 263 -15.71 -16.91 -9.90
CA ALA A 263 -14.32 -17.16 -9.53
C ALA A 263 -14.17 -17.57 -8.06
N LEU A 264 -14.83 -16.87 -7.14
CA LEU A 264 -14.78 -17.19 -5.70
C LEU A 264 -15.44 -18.54 -5.38
N SER A 265 -16.50 -18.93 -6.10
CA SER A 265 -17.08 -20.28 -5.96
C SER A 265 -16.08 -21.39 -6.34
N ARG A 266 -15.25 -21.14 -7.36
CA ARG A 266 -14.17 -22.02 -7.79
C ARG A 266 -13.00 -22.03 -6.79
N VAL A 267 -12.59 -20.87 -6.27
CA VAL A 267 -11.58 -20.76 -5.22
C VAL A 267 -12.00 -21.56 -3.99
N ALA A 268 -13.28 -21.47 -3.58
CA ALA A 268 -13.81 -22.17 -2.42
C ALA A 268 -13.70 -23.70 -2.53
N LYS A 269 -13.77 -24.30 -3.74
CA LYS A 269 -13.61 -25.74 -3.92
C LYS A 269 -12.20 -26.21 -3.53
N ILE A 270 -11.19 -25.46 -3.91
CA ILE A 270 -9.80 -25.77 -3.55
C ILE A 270 -9.54 -25.44 -2.09
N TYR A 271 -9.98 -24.26 -1.61
CA TYR A 271 -9.72 -23.76 -0.26
C TYR A 271 -10.30 -24.67 0.82
N LYS A 272 -11.56 -25.14 0.67
CA LYS A 272 -12.23 -26.03 1.62
C LYS A 272 -11.71 -27.47 1.60
N SER A 273 -11.01 -27.88 0.56
CA SER A 273 -10.36 -29.19 0.51
C SER A 273 -9.03 -29.26 1.27
N HIS A 274 -8.57 -28.12 1.79
CA HIS A 274 -7.33 -27.97 2.57
C HIS A 274 -7.58 -27.69 4.07
N GLN A 275 -8.85 -27.50 4.49
CA GLN A 275 -9.25 -27.44 5.90
C GLN A 275 -9.71 -28.81 6.41
#